data_46cf48444a238208270833268df5b141
#
_entry.id   46cf48444a238208270833268df5b141
#
_cell.length_a   1.000
_cell.length_b   1.000
_cell.length_c   1.000
_cell.angle_alpha   90.00
_cell.angle_beta   90.00
_cell.angle_gamma   90.00
#
_symmetry.space_group_name_H-M   'P 1'
#
loop_
_entity.id
_entity.type
_entity.pdbx_description
1 polymer ?
#
loop_
_entity_poly.entity_id
_entity_poly.type
_entity_poly.pdbx_seq_one_letter_code
_entity_poly.pdbx_strand_id
1 'polypeptide(L)'
;MLKQFKEKGIIKEKGKQRTDSTHVLAAIRNLNRLESVAETLRAALNAVATVAPEWLRSWVPHEWFERYGRALEEYRLPKGVAARYKLAETIGNDGMRLLIAIYEQETTPQWLRQIPAIEILRQTWVHQYYIDYTNLKDDEPGKLCWRSATDLPPAGQHFDSPYDTDARYGNKRTTTWTGYKVHITETCDANDVHLITNVETTPAHLSDVDQTQPIHLSLEAKGLSPKEHIVDAGYVDSELLVKSKIDFDIELIGPVRPNVSWQAKTPGGYDISKFTVDWLAKTVTCPQGQKSTTWTPAIDNWGNSGINVKFPSKVCRRCDFRHLCIKSKSESEPRKLRLRPEEEHQILQTIRKQQDTDEWKERYNTRAGVEGTLSQGINAFGLRQARYRNLPKVRLQHQITAVAINVVRMVSWLNGIPHATTRTSRFAALAVT
;
A
#
# COMPACT_ATOMS: atom_id res chain seq x y z
N MET A 1 28.71 1.38 -7.73
CA MET A 1 28.71 -0.07 -7.35
C MET A 1 27.94 -0.92 -8.33
N LEU A 2 26.60 -0.81 -8.47
CA LEU A 2 25.81 -1.68 -9.37
C LEU A 2 26.27 -1.58 -10.83
N LYS A 3 26.57 -0.40 -11.35
CA LYS A 3 27.12 -0.18 -12.69
C LYS A 3 28.41 -0.99 -12.90
N GLN A 4 29.35 -0.93 -11.95
CA GLN A 4 30.59 -1.71 -12.01
C GLN A 4 30.35 -3.22 -11.94
N PHE A 5 29.35 -3.68 -11.18
CA PHE A 5 28.99 -5.10 -11.14
C PHE A 5 28.40 -5.58 -12.45
N LYS A 6 27.62 -4.75 -13.13
CA LYS A 6 27.12 -5.03 -14.49
C LYS A 6 28.29 -5.09 -15.49
N GLU A 7 29.16 -4.07 -15.51
CA GLU A 7 30.33 -4.03 -16.41
C GLU A 7 31.29 -5.23 -16.23
N LYS A 8 31.36 -5.79 -15.02
CA LYS A 8 32.15 -6.99 -14.73
C LYS A 8 31.39 -8.30 -14.93
N GLY A 9 30.16 -8.27 -15.44
CA GLY A 9 29.33 -9.45 -15.66
C GLY A 9 28.80 -10.14 -14.40
N ILE A 10 28.96 -9.53 -13.22
CA ILE A 10 28.45 -10.07 -11.94
C ILE A 10 26.91 -9.95 -11.88
N ILE A 11 26.36 -8.92 -12.48
CA ILE A 11 24.91 -8.78 -12.71
C ILE A 11 24.68 -9.05 -14.19
N LYS A 12 23.91 -10.10 -14.48
CA LYS A 12 23.55 -10.47 -15.85
C LYS A 12 22.62 -9.45 -16.47
N GLU A 13 22.86 -9.11 -17.71
CA GLU A 13 21.92 -8.38 -18.54
C GLU A 13 20.68 -9.26 -18.79
N LYS A 14 19.48 -8.68 -18.58
CA LYS A 14 18.23 -9.43 -18.74
C LYS A 14 18.17 -10.73 -17.91
N GLY A 15 18.85 -10.80 -16.76
CA GLY A 15 18.77 -11.93 -15.83
C GLY A 15 17.41 -12.02 -15.11
N LYS A 16 17.35 -12.86 -14.08
CA LYS A 16 16.16 -13.01 -13.22
C LYS A 16 16.28 -12.14 -11.97
N GLN A 17 15.18 -11.49 -11.59
CA GLN A 17 15.12 -10.74 -10.34
C GLN A 17 13.83 -11.09 -9.59
N ARG A 18 13.84 -10.86 -8.28
CA ARG A 18 12.69 -11.07 -7.39
C ARG A 18 12.52 -9.90 -6.45
N THR A 19 11.27 -9.62 -6.09
CA THR A 19 10.92 -8.53 -5.16
C THR A 19 9.97 -9.01 -4.07
N ASP A 20 10.20 -8.50 -2.86
CA ASP A 20 9.24 -8.59 -1.75
C ASP A 20 9.37 -7.39 -0.83
N SER A 21 8.40 -7.21 0.07
CA SER A 21 8.33 -6.09 0.99
C SER A 21 8.26 -6.51 2.44
N THR A 22 8.73 -5.62 3.31
CA THR A 22 8.49 -5.73 4.74
C THR A 22 8.06 -4.39 5.33
N HIS A 23 7.34 -4.44 6.45
CA HIS A 23 6.97 -3.26 7.21
C HIS A 23 8.17 -2.61 7.88
N VAL A 24 8.09 -1.30 8.10
CA VAL A 24 9.10 -0.49 8.78
C VAL A 24 8.41 0.41 9.79
N LEU A 25 8.79 0.29 11.04
CA LEU A 25 8.29 1.12 12.13
C LEU A 25 8.92 2.52 12.03
N ALA A 26 8.11 3.56 12.05
CA ALA A 26 8.61 4.92 12.06
C ALA A 26 9.32 5.28 13.37
N ALA A 27 10.24 6.26 13.32
CA ALA A 27 10.96 6.79 14.49
C ALA A 27 10.09 7.80 15.27
N ILE A 28 8.85 7.42 15.55
CA ILE A 28 7.86 8.21 16.27
C ILE A 28 7.22 7.38 17.39
N ARG A 29 6.68 8.05 18.39
CA ARG A 29 5.79 7.43 19.37
C ARG A 29 4.44 7.16 18.71
N ASN A 30 3.89 5.98 18.91
CA ASN A 30 2.49 5.72 18.54
C ASN A 30 1.58 6.57 19.43
N LEU A 31 0.75 7.36 18.81
CA LEU A 31 -0.19 8.24 19.45
C LEU A 31 -1.60 7.70 19.21
N ASN A 32 -2.43 7.67 20.27
CA ASN A 32 -3.85 7.55 20.02
C ASN A 32 -4.38 8.85 19.39
N ARG A 33 -5.60 8.81 18.88
CA ARG A 33 -6.17 9.95 18.16
C ARG A 33 -6.20 11.24 18.95
N LEU A 34 -6.53 11.18 20.25
CA LEU A 34 -6.59 12.35 21.13
C LEU A 34 -5.18 12.89 21.43
N GLU A 35 -4.21 12.00 21.68
CA GLU A 35 -2.81 12.39 21.81
C GLU A 35 -2.29 13.03 20.52
N SER A 36 -2.66 12.51 19.34
CA SER A 36 -2.21 13.03 18.04
C SER A 36 -2.64 14.48 17.83
N VAL A 37 -3.90 14.84 18.10
CA VAL A 37 -4.35 16.24 17.95
C VAL A 37 -3.71 17.16 18.98
N ALA A 38 -3.56 16.71 20.23
CA ALA A 38 -2.90 17.49 21.28
C ALA A 38 -1.43 17.75 20.95
N GLU A 39 -0.70 16.71 20.51
CA GLU A 39 0.70 16.84 20.09
C GLU A 39 0.86 17.69 18.82
N THR A 40 -0.12 17.66 17.91
CA THR A 40 -0.10 18.53 16.73
C THR A 40 -0.23 20.00 17.13
N LEU A 41 -1.15 20.34 18.02
CA LEU A 41 -1.26 21.70 18.56
C LEU A 41 0.00 22.10 19.33
N ARG A 42 0.52 21.21 20.19
CA ARG A 42 1.75 21.45 20.94
C ARG A 42 2.95 21.69 20.02
N ALA A 43 3.09 20.91 18.95
CA ALA A 43 4.15 21.09 17.97
C ALA A 43 4.05 22.45 17.26
N ALA A 44 2.84 22.87 16.89
CA ALA A 44 2.58 24.17 16.29
C ALA A 44 2.90 25.31 17.26
N LEU A 45 2.45 25.24 18.51
CA LEU A 45 2.76 26.23 19.55
C LEU A 45 4.26 26.36 19.81
N ASN A 46 4.98 25.23 19.90
CA ASN A 46 6.45 25.26 20.08
C ASN A 46 7.17 25.89 18.86
N ALA A 47 6.71 25.59 17.63
CA ALA A 47 7.27 26.19 16.45
C ALA A 47 7.08 27.71 16.43
N VAL A 48 5.88 28.19 16.73
CA VAL A 48 5.58 29.63 16.85
C VAL A 48 6.34 30.27 18.00
N ALA A 49 6.38 29.63 19.17
CA ALA A 49 7.15 30.12 20.32
C ALA A 49 8.65 30.30 20.03
N THR A 50 9.20 29.50 19.11
CA THR A 50 10.62 29.60 18.71
C THR A 50 10.86 30.82 17.83
N VAL A 51 9.95 31.18 16.94
CA VAL A 51 10.19 32.20 15.90
C VAL A 51 9.45 33.51 16.17
N ALA A 52 8.37 33.52 16.98
CA ALA A 52 7.56 34.67 17.31
C ALA A 52 7.09 34.65 18.78
N PRO A 53 8.00 34.55 19.77
CA PRO A 53 7.63 34.36 21.18
C PRO A 53 6.81 35.52 21.75
N GLU A 54 7.15 36.76 21.39
CA GLU A 54 6.45 37.94 21.89
C GLU A 54 5.02 38.04 21.36
N TRP A 55 4.84 37.73 20.04
CA TRP A 55 3.50 37.68 19.45
C TRP A 55 2.65 36.61 20.11
N LEU A 56 3.19 35.41 20.33
CA LEU A 56 2.42 34.34 20.98
C LEU A 56 2.07 34.70 22.44
N ARG A 57 3.02 35.26 23.19
CA ARG A 57 2.83 35.66 24.61
C ARG A 57 1.78 36.74 24.77
N SER A 58 1.59 37.61 23.80
CA SER A 58 0.70 38.76 23.90
C SER A 58 -0.79 38.43 24.02
N TRP A 59 -1.20 37.19 23.56
CA TRP A 59 -2.62 36.82 23.52
C TRP A 59 -2.95 35.40 24.01
N VAL A 60 -1.93 34.53 24.16
CA VAL A 60 -2.14 33.14 24.60
C VAL A 60 -2.66 33.09 26.03
N PRO A 61 -3.76 32.36 26.30
CA PRO A 61 -4.27 32.16 27.67
C PRO A 61 -3.27 31.38 28.52
N HIS A 62 -3.21 31.76 29.82
CA HIS A 62 -2.28 31.16 30.77
C HIS A 62 -2.46 29.63 30.90
N GLU A 63 -3.70 29.14 30.86
CA GLU A 63 -4.04 27.71 30.94
C GLU A 63 -3.49 26.88 29.77
N TRP A 64 -3.09 27.52 28.66
CA TRP A 64 -2.43 26.79 27.55
C TRP A 64 -1.01 26.35 27.91
N PHE A 65 -0.30 27.10 28.74
CA PHE A 65 1.03 26.70 29.24
C PHE A 65 0.92 25.45 30.10
N GLU A 66 -0.13 25.32 30.91
CA GLU A 66 -0.38 24.12 31.71
C GLU A 66 -0.79 22.94 30.83
N ARG A 67 -1.66 23.17 29.83
CA ARG A 67 -2.24 22.13 28.98
C ARG A 67 -1.25 21.61 27.94
N TYR A 68 -0.44 22.46 27.30
CA TYR A 68 0.44 22.15 26.19
C TYR A 68 1.93 22.28 26.51
N GLY A 69 2.30 22.74 27.65
CA GLY A 69 3.71 22.88 28.06
C GLY A 69 4.45 21.54 28.17
N ARG A 70 3.72 20.44 28.32
CA ARG A 70 4.25 19.08 28.36
C ARG A 70 3.52 18.19 27.37
N ALA A 71 4.16 17.06 26.95
CA ALA A 71 3.51 16.06 26.11
C ALA A 71 2.24 15.51 26.80
N LEU A 72 1.17 15.38 26.02
CA LEU A 72 -0.03 14.70 26.47
C LEU A 72 0.18 13.19 26.28
N GLU A 73 0.16 12.44 27.38
CA GLU A 73 0.39 11.01 27.40
C GLU A 73 -0.85 10.27 27.90
N GLU A 74 -1.07 9.04 27.43
CA GLU A 74 -2.28 8.23 27.71
C GLU A 74 -2.66 8.20 29.20
N TYR A 75 -1.66 8.08 30.09
CA TYR A 75 -1.91 8.03 31.54
C TYR A 75 -2.44 9.35 32.16
N ARG A 76 -2.30 10.46 31.42
CA ARG A 76 -2.83 11.79 31.80
C ARG A 76 -4.19 12.06 31.20
N LEU A 77 -4.63 11.24 30.25
CA LEU A 77 -5.92 11.42 29.62
C LEU A 77 -7.06 11.03 30.57
N PRO A 78 -8.21 11.69 30.48
CA PRO A 78 -9.41 11.28 31.21
C PRO A 78 -9.78 9.83 30.89
N LYS A 79 -10.26 9.09 31.88
CA LYS A 79 -10.64 7.68 31.69
C LYS A 79 -11.99 7.48 31.00
N GLY A 80 -12.92 8.45 31.18
CA GLY A 80 -14.28 8.36 30.64
C GLY A 80 -14.40 8.84 29.20
N VAL A 81 -15.23 8.20 28.38
CA VAL A 81 -15.46 8.58 26.98
C VAL A 81 -15.95 10.02 26.86
N ALA A 82 -16.95 10.42 27.64
CA ALA A 82 -17.48 11.79 27.63
C ALA A 82 -16.42 12.84 28.00
N ALA A 83 -15.57 12.53 28.99
CA ALA A 83 -14.49 13.43 29.40
C ALA A 83 -13.39 13.54 28.31
N ARG A 84 -13.09 12.45 27.60
CA ARG A 84 -12.19 12.47 26.43
C ARG A 84 -12.76 13.30 25.28
N TYR A 85 -14.05 13.17 25.01
CA TYR A 85 -14.74 14.00 24.01
C TYR A 85 -14.67 15.50 24.37
N LYS A 86 -14.97 15.85 25.62
CA LYS A 86 -14.86 17.22 26.09
C LYS A 86 -13.43 17.77 25.96
N LEU A 87 -12.42 16.96 26.28
CA LEU A 87 -11.03 17.36 26.12
C LEU A 87 -10.69 17.55 24.64
N ALA A 88 -11.16 16.67 23.74
CA ALA A 88 -10.97 16.79 22.31
C ALA A 88 -11.59 18.09 21.76
N GLU A 89 -12.81 18.44 22.17
CA GLU A 89 -13.46 19.71 21.80
C GLU A 89 -12.69 20.93 22.36
N THR A 90 -12.15 20.84 23.58
CA THR A 90 -11.30 21.90 24.15
C THR A 90 -10.05 22.12 23.32
N ILE A 91 -9.32 21.05 23.01
CA ILE A 91 -8.13 21.10 22.14
C ILE A 91 -8.50 21.63 20.75
N GLY A 92 -9.63 21.20 20.22
CA GLY A 92 -10.16 21.65 18.94
C GLY A 92 -10.37 23.17 18.90
N ASN A 93 -11.03 23.71 19.91
CA ASN A 93 -11.27 25.16 20.03
C ASN A 93 -9.97 25.93 20.23
N ASP A 94 -9.03 25.45 21.05
CA ASP A 94 -7.72 26.07 21.23
C ASP A 94 -6.94 26.14 19.91
N GLY A 95 -6.89 25.06 19.16
CA GLY A 95 -6.21 25.05 17.86
C GLY A 95 -6.90 25.90 16.79
N MET A 96 -8.24 25.92 16.78
CA MET A 96 -8.99 26.82 15.91
C MET A 96 -8.68 28.28 16.23
N ARG A 97 -8.62 28.64 17.51
CA ARG A 97 -8.24 29.98 17.96
C ARG A 97 -6.82 30.37 17.49
N LEU A 98 -5.87 29.43 17.55
CA LEU A 98 -4.51 29.68 17.00
C LEU A 98 -4.57 29.90 15.49
N LEU A 99 -5.33 29.09 14.75
CA LEU A 99 -5.47 29.23 13.30
C LEU A 99 -6.13 30.56 12.94
N ILE A 100 -7.22 30.94 13.61
CA ILE A 100 -7.89 32.24 13.42
C ILE A 100 -6.90 33.41 13.69
N ALA A 101 -6.14 33.33 14.78
CA ALA A 101 -5.14 34.37 15.11
C ALA A 101 -4.07 34.51 14.00
N ILE A 102 -3.69 33.40 13.36
CA ILE A 102 -2.68 33.41 12.28
C ILE A 102 -3.26 33.84 10.92
N TYR A 103 -4.48 33.42 10.61
CA TYR A 103 -5.03 33.60 9.26
C TYR A 103 -5.96 34.80 9.10
N GLU A 104 -6.64 35.26 10.14
CA GLU A 104 -7.68 36.29 10.04
C GLU A 104 -7.28 37.63 10.63
N GLN A 105 -6.33 37.67 11.58
CA GLN A 105 -5.91 38.91 12.20
C GLN A 105 -4.92 39.70 11.32
N GLU A 106 -5.26 40.92 10.97
CA GLU A 106 -4.43 41.80 10.13
C GLU A 106 -3.08 42.14 10.76
N THR A 107 -2.99 42.21 12.07
CA THR A 107 -1.78 42.50 12.83
C THR A 107 -0.79 41.34 12.91
N THR A 108 -1.20 40.15 12.48
CA THR A 108 -0.38 38.97 12.55
C THR A 108 0.62 38.91 11.38
N PRO A 109 1.92 38.66 11.65
CA PRO A 109 2.92 38.52 10.60
C PRO A 109 2.55 37.40 9.61
N GLN A 110 2.37 37.74 8.34
CA GLN A 110 1.89 36.77 7.32
C GLN A 110 2.80 35.55 7.13
N TRP A 111 4.09 35.69 7.39
CA TRP A 111 5.06 34.60 7.29
C TRP A 111 4.80 33.47 8.29
N LEU A 112 4.04 33.70 9.40
CA LEU A 112 3.63 32.64 10.32
C LEU A 112 2.81 31.54 9.62
N ARG A 113 2.08 31.89 8.58
CA ARG A 113 1.32 30.92 7.75
C ARG A 113 2.22 29.93 7.00
N GLN A 114 3.51 30.27 6.81
CA GLN A 114 4.49 29.43 6.10
C GLN A 114 5.22 28.46 7.02
N ILE A 115 4.97 28.49 8.32
CA ILE A 115 5.57 27.56 9.27
C ILE A 115 5.00 26.14 9.00
N PRO A 116 5.84 25.12 8.69
CA PRO A 116 5.34 23.77 8.36
C PRO A 116 4.43 23.19 9.44
N ALA A 117 4.71 23.44 10.72
CA ALA A 117 3.87 22.94 11.83
C ALA A 117 2.46 23.57 11.85
N ILE A 118 2.31 24.80 11.34
CA ILE A 118 0.99 25.47 11.21
C ILE A 118 0.19 24.82 10.08
N GLU A 119 0.82 24.49 8.97
CA GLU A 119 0.14 23.79 7.87
C GLU A 119 -0.28 22.37 8.29
N ILE A 120 0.57 21.65 9.04
CA ILE A 120 0.25 20.34 9.61
C ILE A 120 -0.96 20.48 10.59
N LEU A 121 -0.96 21.51 11.43
CA LEU A 121 -2.09 21.82 12.33
C LEU A 121 -3.36 22.05 11.51
N ARG A 122 -3.34 22.91 10.52
CA ARG A 122 -4.50 23.24 9.66
C ARG A 122 -5.09 22.00 9.00
N GLN A 123 -4.25 21.16 8.37
CA GLN A 123 -4.69 19.92 7.75
C GLN A 123 -5.26 18.95 8.78
N THR A 124 -4.60 18.79 9.93
CA THR A 124 -5.10 17.92 11.00
C THR A 124 -6.47 18.38 11.50
N TRP A 125 -6.69 19.69 11.64
CA TRP A 125 -7.97 20.22 12.08
C TRP A 125 -9.10 19.95 11.09
N VAL A 126 -8.87 20.15 9.80
CA VAL A 126 -9.85 19.79 8.74
C VAL A 126 -10.22 18.31 8.79
N HIS A 127 -9.26 17.43 9.08
CA HIS A 127 -9.48 16.00 9.11
C HIS A 127 -10.17 15.52 10.40
N GLN A 128 -9.92 16.18 11.52
CA GLN A 128 -10.35 15.71 12.84
C GLN A 128 -11.59 16.41 13.36
N TYR A 129 -11.93 17.58 12.83
CA TYR A 129 -13.03 18.39 13.27
C TYR A 129 -13.94 18.83 12.13
N TYR A 130 -15.15 19.24 12.46
CA TYR A 130 -16.09 19.91 11.56
C TYR A 130 -16.84 21.00 12.34
N ILE A 131 -17.41 21.96 11.61
CA ILE A 131 -18.25 22.99 12.22
C ILE A 131 -19.71 22.57 12.02
N ASP A 132 -20.42 22.43 13.12
CA ASP A 132 -21.84 22.12 13.13
C ASP A 132 -22.64 23.43 13.12
N TYR A 133 -23.44 23.61 12.10
CA TYR A 133 -24.35 24.73 11.93
C TYR A 133 -25.82 24.34 12.19
N THR A 134 -26.11 23.12 12.61
CA THR A 134 -27.47 22.67 12.88
C THR A 134 -28.01 23.31 14.15
N ASN A 135 -29.28 23.78 14.09
CA ASN A 135 -29.97 24.42 15.20
C ASN A 135 -29.38 25.77 15.68
N LEU A 136 -28.63 26.47 14.84
CA LEU A 136 -28.20 27.83 15.13
C LEU A 136 -29.29 28.85 14.76
N LYS A 137 -29.36 29.93 15.52
CA LYS A 137 -30.09 31.14 15.12
C LYS A 137 -29.24 31.91 14.10
N ASP A 138 -29.91 32.74 13.29
CA ASP A 138 -29.21 33.62 12.37
C ASP A 138 -28.14 34.42 13.16
N ASP A 139 -26.88 34.45 12.64
CA ASP A 139 -25.69 35.08 13.21
C ASP A 139 -24.99 34.36 14.38
N GLU A 140 -25.39 33.15 14.80
CA GLU A 140 -24.61 32.39 15.78
C GLU A 140 -23.43 31.68 15.10
N PRO A 141 -22.19 31.74 15.67
CA PRO A 141 -21.05 31.01 15.15
C PRO A 141 -21.26 29.50 15.29
N GLY A 142 -20.93 28.74 14.23
CA GLY A 142 -21.01 27.29 14.27
C GLY A 142 -20.18 26.67 15.39
N LYS A 143 -20.64 25.54 15.93
CA LYS A 143 -19.96 24.80 16.98
C LYS A 143 -18.89 23.88 16.39
N LEU A 144 -17.64 23.99 16.85
CA LEU A 144 -16.60 23.04 16.48
C LEU A 144 -16.83 21.70 17.19
N CYS A 145 -16.98 20.64 16.41
CA CYS A 145 -17.25 19.29 16.86
C CYS A 145 -16.15 18.32 16.45
N TRP A 146 -15.85 17.35 17.32
CA TRP A 146 -14.95 16.25 17.07
C TRP A 146 -15.61 15.22 16.14
N ARG A 147 -14.97 14.85 15.00
CA ARG A 147 -15.53 13.83 14.09
C ARG A 147 -15.64 12.47 14.78
N SER A 148 -16.65 11.69 14.42
CA SER A 148 -16.71 10.29 14.82
C SER A 148 -15.59 9.48 14.15
N ALA A 149 -15.25 8.31 14.67
CA ALA A 149 -14.23 7.44 14.08
C ALA A 149 -14.63 6.95 12.68
N THR A 150 -15.93 6.87 12.39
CA THR A 150 -16.48 6.45 11.09
C THR A 150 -16.53 7.57 10.06
N ASP A 151 -16.32 8.82 10.47
CA ASP A 151 -16.35 10.04 9.64
C ASP A 151 -14.95 10.60 9.37
N LEU A 152 -13.92 9.82 9.61
CA LEU A 152 -12.55 10.22 9.31
C LEU A 152 -12.22 9.99 7.84
N PRO A 153 -11.36 10.84 7.24
CA PRO A 153 -10.83 10.58 5.91
C PRO A 153 -10.01 9.28 5.91
N PRO A 154 -9.79 8.68 4.71
CA PRO A 154 -8.96 7.48 4.57
C PRO A 154 -7.56 7.65 5.21
N ALA A 155 -7.00 6.57 5.73
CA ALA A 155 -5.70 6.57 6.44
C ALA A 155 -4.54 7.21 5.64
N GLY A 156 -4.61 7.21 4.30
CA GLY A 156 -3.62 7.88 3.46
C GLY A 156 -3.66 9.40 3.50
N GLN A 157 -4.76 9.98 3.98
CA GLN A 157 -4.99 11.43 3.96
C GLN A 157 -4.74 12.11 5.31
N HIS A 158 -4.88 11.41 6.44
CA HIS A 158 -4.65 12.01 7.75
C HIS A 158 -3.27 11.67 8.33
N PHE A 159 -2.75 12.54 9.18
CA PHE A 159 -1.45 12.34 9.83
C PHE A 159 -1.60 11.54 11.13
N ASP A 160 -0.75 10.53 11.31
CA ASP A 160 -0.66 9.76 12.55
C ASP A 160 0.25 10.46 13.57
N SER A 161 1.14 11.33 13.11
CA SER A 161 2.04 12.12 13.98
C SER A 161 2.44 13.42 13.30
N PRO A 162 2.48 14.55 14.05
CA PRO A 162 2.96 15.83 13.52
C PRO A 162 4.47 15.83 13.24
N TYR A 163 5.21 14.87 13.77
CA TYR A 163 6.67 14.80 13.67
C TYR A 163 7.17 14.01 12.46
N ASP A 164 6.29 13.23 11.85
CA ASP A 164 6.57 12.46 10.64
C ASP A 164 5.29 12.29 9.83
N THR A 165 5.03 13.25 8.96
CA THR A 165 3.82 13.31 8.15
C THR A 165 3.77 12.31 7.02
N ASP A 166 4.89 11.66 6.70
CA ASP A 166 4.98 10.61 5.68
C ASP A 166 4.69 9.23 6.26
N ALA A 167 4.91 9.06 7.58
CA ALA A 167 4.56 7.81 8.26
C ALA A 167 3.04 7.64 8.30
N ARG A 168 2.55 6.47 7.88
CA ARG A 168 1.11 6.17 7.81
C ARG A 168 0.81 4.84 8.50
N TYR A 169 -0.42 4.72 8.95
CA TYR A 169 -0.95 3.46 9.43
C TYR A 169 -1.00 2.42 8.31
N GLY A 170 -0.48 1.25 8.57
CA GLY A 170 -0.50 0.09 7.70
C GLY A 170 -1.01 -1.14 8.41
N ASN A 171 -1.62 -2.05 7.64
CA ASN A 171 -2.12 -3.33 8.12
C ASN A 171 -1.73 -4.42 7.12
N LYS A 172 -1.16 -5.53 7.62
CA LYS A 172 -0.92 -6.75 6.84
C LYS A 172 -1.32 -7.96 7.69
N ARG A 173 -2.46 -8.57 7.37
CA ARG A 173 -3.06 -9.66 8.18
C ARG A 173 -3.35 -9.21 9.62
N THR A 174 -2.67 -9.78 10.60
CA THR A 174 -2.81 -9.44 12.03
C THR A 174 -1.83 -8.38 12.51
N THR A 175 -0.88 -7.98 11.67
CA THR A 175 0.15 -6.99 12.02
C THR A 175 -0.29 -5.60 11.61
N THR A 176 -0.31 -4.68 12.56
CA THR A 176 -0.55 -3.25 12.34
C THR A 176 0.68 -2.45 12.76
N TRP A 177 0.96 -1.37 12.04
CA TRP A 177 2.09 -0.48 12.37
C TRP A 177 1.84 0.92 11.84
N THR A 178 2.53 1.90 12.40
CA THR A 178 2.64 3.24 11.82
C THR A 178 4.06 3.43 11.29
N GLY A 179 4.17 3.78 10.00
CA GLY A 179 5.47 3.98 9.36
C GLY A 179 5.44 3.77 7.86
N TYR A 180 6.30 2.87 7.41
CA TYR A 180 6.63 2.68 6.00
C TYR A 180 6.60 1.21 5.60
N LYS A 181 6.79 0.96 4.31
CA LYS A 181 7.21 -0.33 3.74
C LYS A 181 8.54 -0.13 3.02
N VAL A 182 9.37 -1.16 3.01
CA VAL A 182 10.54 -1.24 2.14
C VAL A 182 10.37 -2.42 1.21
N HIS A 183 10.51 -2.18 -0.09
CA HIS A 183 10.48 -3.15 -1.18
C HIS A 183 11.91 -3.38 -1.64
N ILE A 184 12.38 -4.61 -1.61
CA ILE A 184 13.73 -4.98 -2.02
C ILE A 184 13.64 -5.83 -3.26
N THR A 185 14.34 -5.42 -4.32
CA THR A 185 14.54 -6.21 -5.53
C THR A 185 15.96 -6.70 -5.60
N GLU A 186 16.17 -7.98 -5.87
CA GLU A 186 17.49 -8.59 -6.00
C GLU A 186 17.57 -9.54 -7.18
N THR A 187 18.81 -9.79 -7.68
CA THR A 187 19.06 -10.83 -8.66
C THR A 187 18.83 -12.22 -8.06
N CYS A 188 18.39 -13.17 -8.86
CA CYS A 188 18.13 -14.54 -8.41
C CYS A 188 18.50 -15.62 -9.44
N ASP A 189 19.45 -15.34 -10.31
CA ASP A 189 20.01 -16.33 -11.21
C ASP A 189 20.75 -17.43 -10.44
N ALA A 190 20.61 -18.67 -10.88
CA ALA A 190 21.26 -19.81 -10.24
C ALA A 190 22.78 -19.67 -10.26
N ASN A 191 23.43 -20.04 -9.17
CA ASN A 191 24.89 -20.02 -8.96
C ASN A 191 25.55 -18.63 -8.99
N ASP A 192 24.78 -17.55 -9.04
CA ASP A 192 25.30 -16.19 -8.97
C ASP A 192 25.15 -15.59 -7.55
N VAL A 193 25.93 -14.55 -7.27
CA VAL A 193 25.70 -13.76 -6.05
C VAL A 193 24.39 -12.99 -6.18
N HIS A 194 23.50 -13.16 -5.21
CA HIS A 194 22.21 -12.44 -5.20
C HIS A 194 22.43 -11.02 -4.68
N LEU A 195 22.39 -10.03 -5.56
CA LEU A 195 22.63 -8.62 -5.25
C LEU A 195 21.35 -7.81 -5.31
N ILE A 196 21.15 -6.93 -4.33
CA ILE A 196 20.04 -5.98 -4.32
C ILE A 196 20.27 -4.95 -5.43
N THR A 197 19.35 -4.88 -6.37
CA THR A 197 19.38 -3.99 -7.54
C THR A 197 18.50 -2.78 -7.37
N ASN A 198 17.40 -2.91 -6.61
CA ASN A 198 16.50 -1.81 -6.31
C ASN A 198 15.98 -1.84 -4.89
N VAL A 199 15.72 -0.64 -4.35
CA VAL A 199 15.07 -0.42 -3.05
C VAL A 199 14.09 0.71 -3.19
N GLU A 200 12.81 0.43 -2.95
CA GLU A 200 11.78 1.45 -2.82
C GLU A 200 11.29 1.52 -1.38
N THR A 201 11.06 2.74 -0.92
CA THR A 201 10.48 3.00 0.41
C THR A 201 9.20 3.79 0.22
N THR A 202 8.12 3.29 0.77
CA THR A 202 6.79 3.89 0.62
C THR A 202 6.11 4.09 1.98
N PRO A 203 5.18 5.04 2.11
CA PRO A 203 4.26 5.08 3.23
C PRO A 203 3.51 3.75 3.38
N ALA A 204 3.22 3.35 4.62
CA ALA A 204 2.69 2.02 4.92
C ALA A 204 1.34 1.67 4.29
N HIS A 205 0.49 2.67 4.01
CA HIS A 205 -0.85 2.48 3.45
C HIS A 205 -0.86 2.11 1.96
N LEU A 206 0.23 2.42 1.23
CA LEU A 206 0.28 2.13 -0.22
C LEU A 206 0.32 0.63 -0.47
N SER A 207 -0.39 0.20 -1.52
CA SER A 207 -0.44 -1.21 -1.93
C SER A 207 0.86 -1.64 -2.59
N ASP A 208 1.21 -2.93 -2.45
CA ASP A 208 2.40 -3.48 -3.10
C ASP A 208 2.23 -3.50 -4.64
N VAL A 209 1.00 -3.65 -5.16
CA VAL A 209 0.69 -3.59 -6.59
C VAL A 209 1.06 -2.25 -7.22
N ASP A 210 0.89 -1.14 -6.48
CA ASP A 210 1.23 0.20 -6.95
C ASP A 210 2.74 0.40 -7.14
N GLN A 211 3.56 -0.51 -6.61
CA GLN A 211 5.02 -0.40 -6.68
C GLN A 211 5.65 -1.17 -7.83
N THR A 212 4.91 -2.03 -8.51
CA THR A 212 5.46 -2.85 -9.61
C THR A 212 6.00 -1.98 -10.75
N GLN A 213 5.21 -1.04 -11.24
CA GLN A 213 5.64 -0.14 -12.31
C GLN A 213 6.77 0.81 -11.88
N PRO A 214 6.71 1.50 -10.71
CA PRO A 214 7.84 2.28 -10.20
C PRO A 214 9.15 1.49 -10.08
N ILE A 215 9.08 0.22 -9.64
CA ILE A 215 10.26 -0.66 -9.57
C ILE A 215 10.82 -0.90 -10.98
N HIS A 216 9.97 -1.21 -11.97
CA HIS A 216 10.41 -1.42 -13.36
C HIS A 216 11.05 -0.17 -13.94
N LEU A 217 10.44 1.01 -13.76
CA LEU A 217 11.03 2.30 -14.18
C LEU A 217 12.40 2.55 -13.52
N SER A 218 12.52 2.25 -12.23
CA SER A 218 13.77 2.42 -11.49
C SER A 218 14.87 1.46 -11.98
N LEU A 219 14.51 0.21 -12.30
CA LEU A 219 15.43 -0.77 -12.87
C LEU A 219 15.86 -0.38 -14.28
N GLU A 220 14.94 0.09 -15.12
CA GLU A 220 15.23 0.58 -16.46
C GLU A 220 16.18 1.78 -16.44
N ALA A 221 15.91 2.78 -15.61
CA ALA A 221 16.79 3.95 -15.45
C ALA A 221 18.21 3.59 -15.01
N LYS A 222 18.39 2.46 -14.32
CA LYS A 222 19.71 1.91 -13.95
C LYS A 222 20.31 1.00 -15.00
N GLY A 223 19.56 0.68 -16.07
CA GLY A 223 19.95 -0.32 -17.07
C GLY A 223 20.03 -1.74 -16.49
N LEU A 224 19.18 -2.07 -15.52
CA LEU A 224 19.17 -3.34 -14.81
C LEU A 224 17.83 -4.10 -14.97
N SER A 225 17.04 -3.79 -16.00
CA SER A 225 15.78 -4.48 -16.28
C SER A 225 15.97 -5.98 -16.45
N PRO A 226 15.28 -6.82 -15.67
CA PRO A 226 15.36 -8.27 -15.83
C PRO A 226 14.53 -8.74 -17.03
N LYS A 227 14.77 -9.97 -17.47
CA LYS A 227 13.86 -10.68 -18.37
C LYS A 227 12.67 -11.25 -17.60
N GLU A 228 12.92 -11.78 -16.40
CA GLU A 228 11.91 -12.35 -15.51
C GLU A 228 11.93 -11.60 -14.18
N HIS A 229 10.77 -11.10 -13.76
CA HIS A 229 10.60 -10.48 -12.45
C HIS A 229 9.60 -11.28 -11.62
N ILE A 230 10.08 -11.90 -10.55
CA ILE A 230 9.32 -12.83 -9.71
C ILE A 230 8.86 -12.11 -8.45
N VAL A 231 7.54 -12.08 -8.22
CA VAL A 231 6.92 -11.30 -7.15
C VAL A 231 5.81 -12.08 -6.44
N ASP A 232 5.36 -11.65 -5.28
CA ASP A 232 4.18 -12.24 -4.66
C ASP A 232 2.87 -11.74 -5.30
N ALA A 233 1.73 -12.37 -4.92
CA ALA A 233 0.42 -11.99 -5.43
C ALA A 233 0.02 -10.53 -5.15
N GLY A 234 0.67 -9.89 -4.19
CA GLY A 234 0.42 -8.51 -3.82
C GLY A 234 0.91 -7.50 -4.86
N TYR A 235 1.84 -7.90 -5.72
CA TYR A 235 2.42 -7.07 -6.78
C TYR A 235 1.78 -7.29 -8.16
N VAL A 236 0.81 -8.20 -8.27
CA VAL A 236 0.29 -8.66 -9.56
C VAL A 236 -1.16 -8.27 -9.75
N ASP A 237 -1.45 -7.66 -10.88
CA ASP A 237 -2.78 -7.60 -11.48
C ASP A 237 -2.70 -7.85 -12.99
N SER A 238 -3.85 -7.92 -13.66
CA SER A 238 -3.89 -8.26 -15.09
C SER A 238 -3.32 -7.17 -15.98
N GLU A 239 -3.49 -5.93 -15.62
CA GLU A 239 -2.95 -4.78 -16.36
C GLU A 239 -1.44 -4.74 -16.28
N LEU A 240 -0.88 -4.95 -15.07
CA LEU A 240 0.56 -4.99 -14.85
C LEU A 240 1.24 -6.16 -15.57
N LEU A 241 0.58 -7.34 -15.66
CA LEU A 241 1.10 -8.47 -16.42
C LEU A 241 1.30 -8.10 -17.91
N VAL A 242 0.33 -7.39 -18.47
CA VAL A 242 0.40 -6.91 -19.87
C VAL A 242 1.42 -5.77 -20.01
N LYS A 243 1.31 -4.73 -19.20
CA LYS A 243 2.18 -3.55 -19.26
C LYS A 243 3.65 -3.87 -19.00
N SER A 244 3.95 -4.75 -18.05
CA SER A 244 5.33 -5.15 -17.77
C SER A 244 5.99 -5.74 -19.02
N LYS A 245 5.23 -6.51 -19.80
CA LYS A 245 5.76 -7.10 -21.04
C LYS A 245 5.86 -6.10 -22.17
N ILE A 246 4.84 -5.26 -22.36
CA ILE A 246 4.80 -4.30 -23.49
C ILE A 246 5.78 -3.15 -23.27
N ASP A 247 5.75 -2.52 -22.09
CA ASP A 247 6.47 -1.28 -21.83
C ASP A 247 7.95 -1.53 -21.48
N PHE A 248 8.27 -2.67 -20.81
CA PHE A 248 9.61 -2.93 -20.27
C PHE A 248 10.27 -4.18 -20.80
N ASP A 249 9.58 -5.00 -21.60
CA ASP A 249 10.01 -6.36 -22.01
C ASP A 249 10.32 -7.28 -20.81
N ILE A 250 9.57 -7.13 -19.72
CA ILE A 250 9.71 -7.92 -18.50
C ILE A 250 8.57 -8.93 -18.41
N GLU A 251 8.89 -10.21 -18.25
CA GLU A 251 7.92 -11.23 -17.86
C GLU A 251 7.71 -11.14 -16.34
N LEU A 252 6.54 -10.62 -15.94
CA LEU A 252 6.15 -10.55 -14.52
C LEU A 252 5.58 -11.91 -14.08
N ILE A 253 6.24 -12.56 -13.12
CA ILE A 253 5.88 -13.90 -12.63
C ILE A 253 5.38 -13.77 -11.19
N GLY A 254 4.11 -14.06 -11.00
CA GLY A 254 3.49 -14.08 -9.68
C GLY A 254 2.11 -14.70 -9.74
N PRO A 255 1.60 -15.21 -8.60
CA PRO A 255 0.32 -15.88 -8.58
C PRO A 255 -0.81 -14.89 -8.80
N VAL A 256 -1.68 -15.19 -9.75
CA VAL A 256 -2.91 -14.45 -9.97
C VAL A 256 -4.04 -15.00 -9.08
N ARG A 257 -4.96 -14.12 -8.72
CA ARG A 257 -6.11 -14.55 -7.90
C ARG A 257 -6.89 -15.65 -8.61
N PRO A 258 -7.22 -16.75 -7.92
CA PRO A 258 -8.03 -17.80 -8.49
C PRO A 258 -9.42 -17.25 -8.83
N ASN A 259 -10.12 -17.95 -9.72
CA ASN A 259 -11.50 -17.64 -10.01
C ASN A 259 -12.36 -18.03 -8.79
N VAL A 260 -12.79 -17.02 -8.01
CA VAL A 260 -13.58 -17.21 -6.79
C VAL A 260 -15.09 -17.27 -7.04
N SER A 261 -15.53 -17.21 -8.32
CA SER A 261 -16.95 -17.30 -8.65
C SER A 261 -17.54 -18.62 -8.12
N TRP A 262 -18.83 -18.59 -7.75
CA TRP A 262 -19.48 -19.79 -7.26
C TRP A 262 -19.49 -20.91 -8.32
N GLN A 263 -19.55 -20.55 -9.61
CA GLN A 263 -19.47 -21.52 -10.70
C GLN A 263 -18.12 -22.26 -10.72
N ALA A 264 -17.02 -21.55 -10.48
CA ALA A 264 -15.69 -22.18 -10.39
C ALA A 264 -15.56 -23.14 -9.19
N LYS A 265 -16.33 -22.88 -8.11
CA LYS A 265 -16.35 -23.71 -6.89
C LYS A 265 -17.35 -24.86 -6.95
N THR A 266 -18.26 -24.85 -7.92
CA THR A 266 -19.30 -25.89 -8.09
C THR A 266 -18.81 -26.94 -9.09
N PRO A 267 -18.82 -28.24 -8.75
CA PRO A 267 -18.51 -29.30 -9.71
C PRO A 267 -19.40 -29.19 -10.97
N GLY A 268 -18.77 -29.17 -12.14
CA GLY A 268 -19.48 -28.98 -13.41
C GLY A 268 -19.98 -27.56 -13.68
N GLY A 269 -19.74 -26.59 -12.79
CA GLY A 269 -20.20 -25.22 -12.93
C GLY A 269 -19.62 -24.49 -14.14
N TYR A 270 -20.41 -23.61 -14.74
CA TYR A 270 -20.04 -22.86 -15.94
C TYR A 270 -19.46 -21.49 -15.56
N ASP A 271 -18.19 -21.53 -15.12
CA ASP A 271 -17.40 -20.32 -14.92
C ASP A 271 -16.92 -19.73 -16.25
N ILE A 272 -16.28 -18.56 -16.21
CA ILE A 272 -15.84 -17.82 -17.39
C ILE A 272 -14.87 -18.61 -18.28
N SER A 273 -14.09 -19.53 -17.75
CA SER A 273 -13.13 -20.34 -18.51
C SER A 273 -13.78 -21.36 -19.43
N LYS A 274 -15.05 -21.68 -19.22
CA LYS A 274 -15.84 -22.59 -20.04
C LYS A 274 -16.50 -21.94 -21.25
N PHE A 275 -16.41 -20.60 -21.35
CA PHE A 275 -16.98 -19.82 -22.43
C PHE A 275 -15.89 -19.51 -23.47
N THR A 276 -16.26 -19.59 -24.75
CA THR A 276 -15.37 -19.21 -25.86
C THR A 276 -15.64 -17.76 -26.25
N VAL A 277 -14.61 -16.92 -26.19
CA VAL A 277 -14.70 -15.51 -26.56
C VAL A 277 -14.16 -15.32 -27.98
N ASP A 278 -14.97 -14.78 -28.86
CA ASP A 278 -14.56 -14.30 -30.17
C ASP A 278 -14.44 -12.78 -30.12
N TRP A 279 -13.21 -12.32 -30.02
CA TRP A 279 -12.89 -10.90 -29.86
C TRP A 279 -13.14 -10.09 -31.12
N LEU A 280 -12.91 -10.71 -32.31
CA LEU A 280 -13.13 -10.07 -33.60
C LEU A 280 -14.62 -9.88 -33.88
N ALA A 281 -15.41 -10.94 -33.67
CA ALA A 281 -16.86 -10.91 -33.84
C ALA A 281 -17.56 -10.23 -32.65
N LYS A 282 -16.86 -9.90 -31.57
CA LYS A 282 -17.42 -9.33 -30.33
C LYS A 282 -18.56 -10.18 -29.77
N THR A 283 -18.39 -11.49 -29.73
CA THR A 283 -19.40 -12.45 -29.25
C THR A 283 -18.77 -13.45 -28.27
N VAL A 284 -19.60 -13.99 -27.39
CA VAL A 284 -19.22 -15.06 -26.48
C VAL A 284 -20.14 -16.26 -26.70
N THR A 285 -19.56 -17.44 -26.85
CA THR A 285 -20.31 -18.69 -26.96
C THR A 285 -20.29 -19.43 -25.62
N CYS A 286 -21.47 -19.81 -25.13
CA CYS A 286 -21.59 -20.57 -23.88
C CYS A 286 -21.27 -22.07 -24.12
N PRO A 287 -21.03 -22.88 -23.04
CA PRO A 287 -20.75 -24.32 -23.20
C PRO A 287 -21.84 -25.11 -23.93
N GLN A 288 -23.05 -24.58 -24.02
CA GLN A 288 -24.18 -25.16 -24.76
C GLN A 288 -24.31 -24.61 -26.20
N GLY A 289 -23.25 -23.98 -26.75
CA GLY A 289 -23.20 -23.46 -28.10
C GLY A 289 -24.00 -22.18 -28.37
N GLN A 290 -24.58 -21.56 -27.36
CA GLN A 290 -25.38 -20.33 -27.53
C GLN A 290 -24.51 -19.08 -27.54
N LYS A 291 -24.78 -18.17 -28.48
CA LYS A 291 -24.05 -16.90 -28.60
C LYS A 291 -24.66 -15.80 -27.73
N SER A 292 -23.82 -14.91 -27.24
CA SER A 292 -24.25 -13.70 -26.54
C SER A 292 -25.00 -12.72 -27.47
N THR A 293 -25.86 -11.89 -26.89
CA THR A 293 -26.63 -10.87 -27.63
C THR A 293 -26.07 -9.47 -27.44
N THR A 294 -25.26 -9.24 -26.42
CA THR A 294 -24.69 -7.91 -26.17
C THR A 294 -23.20 -8.01 -25.90
N TRP A 295 -22.51 -6.95 -26.31
CA TRP A 295 -21.09 -6.71 -26.04
C TRP A 295 -20.92 -5.22 -25.79
N THR A 296 -20.90 -4.82 -24.51
CA THR A 296 -20.92 -3.40 -24.13
C THR A 296 -19.69 -3.07 -23.31
N PRO A 297 -18.76 -2.23 -23.82
CA PRO A 297 -17.68 -1.68 -23.01
C PRO A 297 -18.25 -0.96 -21.79
N ALA A 298 -17.59 -1.12 -20.64
CA ALA A 298 -17.99 -0.51 -19.38
C ALA A 298 -16.79 -0.27 -18.48
N ILE A 299 -16.86 0.77 -17.68
CA ILE A 299 -15.89 1.07 -16.63
C ILE A 299 -16.58 0.79 -15.28
N ASP A 300 -15.90 0.16 -14.35
CA ASP A 300 -16.44 -0.06 -13.02
C ASP A 300 -16.23 1.16 -12.10
N ASN A 301 -16.77 1.08 -10.88
CA ASN A 301 -16.69 2.17 -9.91
C ASN A 301 -15.26 2.46 -9.43
N TRP A 302 -14.32 1.58 -9.73
CA TRP A 302 -12.88 1.74 -9.41
C TRP A 302 -12.05 2.18 -10.62
N GLY A 303 -12.70 2.47 -11.76
CA GLY A 303 -12.04 2.92 -13.00
C GLY A 303 -11.53 1.80 -13.89
N ASN A 304 -11.77 0.51 -13.56
CA ASN A 304 -11.28 -0.59 -14.39
C ASN A 304 -12.14 -0.78 -15.64
N SER A 305 -11.49 -0.80 -16.78
CA SER A 305 -12.12 -1.12 -18.07
C SER A 305 -12.56 -2.59 -18.12
N GLY A 306 -13.66 -2.84 -18.81
CA GLY A 306 -14.17 -4.18 -19.02
C GLY A 306 -15.30 -4.21 -20.06
N ILE A 307 -15.81 -5.40 -20.31
CA ILE A 307 -16.86 -5.62 -21.29
C ILE A 307 -17.99 -6.42 -20.64
N ASN A 308 -19.18 -5.85 -20.63
CA ASN A 308 -20.39 -6.52 -20.18
C ASN A 308 -21.02 -7.30 -21.32
N VAL A 309 -21.20 -8.60 -21.10
CA VAL A 309 -21.76 -9.53 -22.06
C VAL A 309 -23.03 -10.14 -21.48
N LYS A 310 -24.12 -10.21 -22.25
CA LYS A 310 -25.38 -10.86 -21.87
C LYS A 310 -25.78 -11.90 -22.90
N PHE A 311 -26.42 -12.96 -22.41
CA PHE A 311 -27.01 -14.01 -23.25
C PHE A 311 -28.52 -13.82 -23.40
N PRO A 312 -29.16 -14.44 -24.41
CA PRO A 312 -30.62 -14.31 -24.61
C PRO A 312 -31.37 -14.92 -23.41
N SER A 313 -32.24 -14.13 -22.77
CA SER A 313 -33.05 -14.59 -21.61
C SER A 313 -33.93 -15.80 -21.96
N LYS A 314 -34.53 -15.80 -23.16
CA LYS A 314 -35.38 -16.93 -23.62
C LYS A 314 -34.62 -18.25 -23.69
N VAL A 315 -33.35 -18.22 -24.15
CA VAL A 315 -32.51 -19.38 -24.27
C VAL A 315 -32.02 -19.84 -22.86
N CYS A 316 -31.55 -18.90 -22.02
CA CYS A 316 -31.12 -19.23 -20.68
C CYS A 316 -32.23 -19.79 -19.80
N ARG A 317 -33.49 -19.37 -20.00
CA ARG A 317 -34.66 -19.88 -19.26
C ARG A 317 -34.90 -21.37 -19.53
N ARG A 318 -34.73 -21.81 -20.78
CA ARG A 318 -35.00 -23.17 -21.22
C ARG A 318 -33.78 -24.09 -21.17
N CYS A 319 -32.68 -23.63 -20.60
CA CYS A 319 -31.43 -24.37 -20.55
C CYS A 319 -31.40 -25.35 -19.37
N ASP A 320 -31.23 -26.64 -19.65
CA ASP A 320 -31.14 -27.70 -18.65
C ASP A 320 -30.00 -27.49 -17.66
N PHE A 321 -28.92 -26.86 -18.10
CA PHE A 321 -27.73 -26.55 -17.31
C PHE A 321 -27.78 -25.16 -16.63
N ARG A 322 -28.96 -24.53 -16.60
CA ARG A 322 -29.14 -23.21 -15.98
C ARG A 322 -28.61 -23.17 -14.54
N HIS A 323 -28.88 -24.21 -13.75
CA HIS A 323 -28.47 -24.33 -12.36
C HIS A 323 -26.93 -24.31 -12.15
N LEU A 324 -26.14 -24.71 -13.14
CA LEU A 324 -24.65 -24.63 -13.15
C LEU A 324 -24.12 -23.26 -13.61
N CYS A 325 -25.00 -22.43 -14.17
CA CYS A 325 -24.62 -21.19 -14.83
C CYS A 325 -25.15 -19.93 -14.14
N ILE A 326 -26.40 -19.97 -13.59
CA ILE A 326 -27.12 -18.80 -13.04
C ILE A 326 -27.67 -19.15 -11.66
N LYS A 327 -27.34 -18.35 -10.65
CA LYS A 327 -27.82 -18.55 -9.26
C LYS A 327 -29.18 -17.87 -9.00
N SER A 328 -29.58 -16.91 -9.84
CA SER A 328 -30.83 -16.17 -9.66
C SER A 328 -32.04 -17.09 -9.76
N LYS A 329 -32.98 -16.93 -8.80
CA LYS A 329 -34.29 -17.60 -8.81
C LYS A 329 -35.23 -17.04 -9.89
N SER A 330 -34.99 -15.84 -10.38
CA SER A 330 -35.77 -15.23 -11.45
C SER A 330 -35.50 -15.93 -12.78
N GLU A 331 -36.52 -16.52 -13.37
CA GLU A 331 -36.43 -17.19 -14.67
C GLU A 331 -36.08 -16.24 -15.83
N SER A 332 -36.37 -14.96 -15.69
CA SER A 332 -36.09 -13.96 -16.72
C SER A 332 -34.61 -13.53 -16.74
N GLU A 333 -33.83 -13.81 -15.69
CA GLU A 333 -32.45 -13.39 -15.58
C GLU A 333 -31.53 -14.23 -16.49
N PRO A 334 -30.85 -13.63 -17.47
CA PRO A 334 -29.91 -14.34 -18.33
C PRO A 334 -28.54 -14.50 -17.68
N ARG A 335 -27.67 -15.29 -18.30
CA ARG A 335 -26.24 -15.27 -17.99
C ARG A 335 -25.66 -13.92 -18.37
N LYS A 336 -24.94 -13.31 -17.44
CA LYS A 336 -24.12 -12.12 -17.64
C LYS A 336 -22.68 -12.47 -17.34
N LEU A 337 -21.76 -11.97 -18.15
CA LEU A 337 -20.33 -12.04 -17.93
C LEU A 337 -19.76 -10.63 -17.95
N ARG A 338 -18.72 -10.41 -17.17
CA ARG A 338 -17.83 -9.26 -17.29
C ARG A 338 -16.47 -9.76 -17.71
N LEU A 339 -16.05 -9.41 -18.90
CA LEU A 339 -14.73 -9.68 -19.42
C LEU A 339 -13.81 -8.51 -19.09
N ARG A 340 -12.53 -8.78 -18.90
CA ARG A 340 -11.48 -7.78 -18.96
C ARG A 340 -11.15 -7.47 -20.42
N PRO A 341 -10.36 -6.42 -20.73
CA PRO A 341 -9.80 -6.24 -22.06
C PRO A 341 -9.12 -7.51 -22.58
N GLU A 342 -9.02 -7.67 -23.88
CA GLU A 342 -8.60 -8.92 -24.52
C GLU A 342 -7.28 -9.46 -23.98
N GLU A 343 -6.23 -8.65 -24.01
CA GLU A 343 -4.90 -9.04 -23.56
C GLU A 343 -4.87 -9.44 -22.08
N GLU A 344 -5.54 -8.66 -21.24
CA GLU A 344 -5.68 -8.97 -19.81
C GLU A 344 -6.46 -10.26 -19.57
N HIS A 345 -7.53 -10.49 -20.33
CA HIS A 345 -8.32 -11.71 -20.23
C HIS A 345 -7.50 -12.93 -20.60
N GLN A 346 -6.80 -12.87 -21.75
CA GLN A 346 -6.00 -13.97 -22.28
C GLN A 346 -4.85 -14.32 -21.33
N ILE A 347 -4.10 -13.31 -20.85
CA ILE A 347 -2.98 -13.55 -19.93
C ILE A 347 -3.44 -14.15 -18.61
N LEU A 348 -4.56 -13.66 -18.04
CA LEU A 348 -5.12 -14.24 -16.81
C LEU A 348 -5.54 -15.70 -16.98
N GLN A 349 -6.20 -16.05 -18.09
CA GLN A 349 -6.59 -17.45 -18.33
C GLN A 349 -5.36 -18.34 -18.51
N THR A 350 -4.33 -17.84 -19.19
CA THR A 350 -3.07 -18.56 -19.41
C THR A 350 -2.37 -18.82 -18.07
N ILE A 351 -2.15 -17.78 -17.26
CA ILE A 351 -1.44 -17.94 -15.97
C ILE A 351 -2.23 -18.83 -15.01
N ARG A 352 -3.57 -18.72 -14.96
CA ARG A 352 -4.39 -19.60 -14.13
C ARG A 352 -4.24 -21.08 -14.47
N LYS A 353 -4.00 -21.41 -15.73
CA LYS A 353 -3.73 -22.80 -16.14
C LYS A 353 -2.30 -23.21 -15.81
N GLN A 354 -1.36 -22.29 -15.99
CA GLN A 354 0.07 -22.57 -15.78
C GLN A 354 0.45 -22.69 -14.32
N GLN A 355 -0.12 -21.86 -13.42
CA GLN A 355 0.30 -21.82 -12.00
C GLN A 355 0.04 -23.12 -11.22
N ASP A 356 -0.76 -24.05 -11.79
CA ASP A 356 -0.97 -25.37 -11.23
C ASP A 356 0.09 -26.38 -11.70
N THR A 357 0.90 -26.05 -12.73
CA THR A 357 1.96 -26.92 -13.27
C THR A 357 3.21 -26.90 -12.38
N ASP A 358 3.94 -28.00 -12.36
CA ASP A 358 5.16 -28.11 -11.55
C ASP A 358 6.28 -27.20 -12.08
N GLU A 359 6.37 -27.02 -13.40
CA GLU A 359 7.31 -26.09 -14.04
C GLU A 359 7.13 -24.65 -13.55
N TRP A 360 5.89 -24.17 -13.52
CA TRP A 360 5.60 -22.82 -13.03
C TRP A 360 5.91 -22.70 -11.53
N LYS A 361 5.56 -23.70 -10.72
CA LYS A 361 5.86 -23.74 -9.30
C LYS A 361 7.36 -23.69 -9.04
N GLU A 362 8.17 -24.43 -9.79
CA GLU A 362 9.63 -24.41 -9.68
C GLU A 362 10.19 -23.00 -9.97
N ARG A 363 9.76 -22.38 -11.07
CA ARG A 363 10.14 -20.99 -11.39
C ARG A 363 9.74 -20.03 -10.26
N TYR A 364 8.50 -20.12 -9.80
CA TYR A 364 7.97 -19.24 -8.75
C TYR A 364 8.64 -19.45 -7.39
N ASN A 365 9.00 -20.67 -7.02
CA ASN A 365 9.64 -21.00 -5.75
C ASN A 365 10.99 -20.28 -5.55
N THR A 366 11.65 -19.86 -6.63
CA THR A 366 12.87 -19.04 -6.52
C THR A 366 12.61 -17.72 -5.80
N ARG A 367 11.35 -17.24 -5.75
CA ARG A 367 10.94 -16.07 -4.96
C ARG A 367 11.31 -16.18 -3.49
N ALA A 368 11.18 -17.37 -2.91
CA ALA A 368 11.35 -17.58 -1.46
C ALA A 368 12.72 -17.08 -0.94
N GLY A 369 13.74 -17.05 -1.79
CA GLY A 369 15.06 -16.56 -1.38
C GLY A 369 15.11 -15.08 -0.97
N VAL A 370 14.18 -14.21 -1.43
CA VAL A 370 14.13 -12.80 -1.00
C VAL A 370 13.78 -12.68 0.50
N GLU A 371 13.08 -13.66 1.05
CA GLU A 371 12.77 -13.70 2.49
C GLU A 371 14.05 -13.80 3.32
N GLY A 372 15.06 -14.54 2.81
CA GLY A 372 16.41 -14.58 3.41
C GLY A 372 17.10 -13.22 3.39
N THR A 373 16.93 -12.45 2.31
CA THR A 373 17.46 -11.08 2.20
C THR A 373 16.79 -10.13 3.18
N LEU A 374 15.46 -10.18 3.27
CA LEU A 374 14.71 -9.41 4.26
C LEU A 374 15.14 -9.80 5.68
N SER A 375 15.28 -11.10 5.97
CA SER A 375 15.76 -11.59 7.26
C SER A 375 17.18 -11.10 7.58
N GLN A 376 18.11 -11.12 6.64
CA GLN A 376 19.45 -10.54 6.79
C GLN A 376 19.38 -9.05 7.11
N GLY A 377 18.56 -8.31 6.34
CA GLY A 377 18.35 -6.87 6.56
C GLY A 377 17.78 -6.56 7.95
N ILE A 378 16.81 -7.34 8.40
CA ILE A 378 16.16 -7.17 9.70
C ILE A 378 17.12 -7.46 10.84
N ASN A 379 17.79 -8.60 10.80
CA ASN A 379 18.59 -9.10 11.92
C ASN A 379 19.96 -8.42 12.02
N ALA A 380 20.63 -8.14 10.89
CA ALA A 380 21.97 -7.57 10.88
C ALA A 380 21.98 -6.03 10.78
N PHE A 381 20.96 -5.43 10.17
CA PHE A 381 20.98 -4.00 9.84
C PHE A 381 19.78 -3.22 10.39
N GLY A 382 18.85 -3.85 11.10
CA GLY A 382 17.69 -3.19 11.69
C GLY A 382 16.71 -2.64 10.64
N LEU A 383 16.53 -3.30 9.51
CA LEU A 383 15.75 -2.84 8.35
C LEU A 383 14.31 -2.42 8.71
N ARG A 384 13.69 -3.03 9.72
CA ARG A 384 12.33 -2.72 10.18
C ARG A 384 12.23 -1.52 11.11
N GLN A 385 13.34 -0.86 11.43
CA GLN A 385 13.39 0.26 12.36
C GLN A 385 13.87 1.52 11.60
N ALA A 386 12.99 2.49 11.36
CA ALA A 386 13.43 3.79 10.88
C ALA A 386 14.25 4.49 11.98
N ARG A 387 15.41 5.00 11.61
CA ARG A 387 16.27 5.82 12.50
C ARG A 387 16.02 7.30 12.34
N TYR A 388 15.35 7.66 11.25
CA TYR A 388 15.09 9.03 10.85
C TYR A 388 13.59 9.22 10.62
N ARG A 389 13.15 10.48 10.64
CA ARG A 389 11.80 10.90 10.29
C ARG A 389 11.78 11.40 8.85
N ASN A 390 10.63 11.31 8.21
CA ASN A 390 10.32 11.69 6.85
C ASN A 390 10.88 10.72 5.78
N LEU A 391 10.06 10.48 4.78
CA LEU A 391 10.30 9.48 3.73
C LEU A 391 11.67 9.61 3.05
N PRO A 392 12.18 10.82 2.67
CA PRO A 392 13.48 10.92 2.00
C PRO A 392 14.66 10.39 2.84
N LYS A 393 14.66 10.63 4.15
CA LYS A 393 15.71 10.16 5.06
C LYS A 393 15.63 8.66 5.31
N VAL A 394 14.41 8.14 5.45
CA VAL A 394 14.17 6.70 5.62
C VAL A 394 14.54 5.96 4.32
N ARG A 395 14.21 6.52 3.15
CA ARG A 395 14.63 5.99 1.85
C ARG A 395 16.16 5.90 1.74
N LEU A 396 16.86 6.96 2.10
CA LEU A 396 18.34 6.96 2.12
C LEU A 396 18.90 5.89 3.07
N GLN A 397 18.33 5.75 4.28
CA GLN A 397 18.69 4.68 5.21
C GLN A 397 18.60 3.30 4.56
N HIS A 398 17.49 3.01 3.87
CA HIS A 398 17.28 1.71 3.23
C HIS A 398 18.23 1.49 2.05
N GLN A 399 18.52 2.53 1.27
CA GLN A 399 19.51 2.46 0.18
C GLN A 399 20.91 2.14 0.72
N ILE A 400 21.33 2.79 1.81
CA ILE A 400 22.62 2.50 2.47
C ILE A 400 22.63 1.08 3.05
N THR A 401 21.52 0.65 3.63
CA THR A 401 21.38 -0.74 4.13
C THR A 401 21.54 -1.76 2.99
N ALA A 402 20.94 -1.51 1.84
CA ALA A 402 21.10 -2.39 0.68
C ALA A 402 22.55 -2.43 0.16
N VAL A 403 23.23 -1.30 0.16
CA VAL A 403 24.68 -1.26 -0.16
C VAL A 403 25.47 -2.11 0.82
N ALA A 404 25.21 -1.99 2.12
CA ALA A 404 25.90 -2.77 3.15
C ALA A 404 25.66 -4.28 2.97
N ILE A 405 24.41 -4.69 2.70
CA ILE A 405 24.09 -6.09 2.41
C ILE A 405 24.86 -6.59 1.18
N ASN A 406 24.87 -5.80 0.10
CA ASN A 406 25.59 -6.16 -1.12
C ASN A 406 27.11 -6.30 -0.89
N VAL A 407 27.71 -5.42 -0.11
CA VAL A 407 29.14 -5.50 0.25
C VAL A 407 29.41 -6.80 1.00
N VAL A 408 28.62 -7.13 2.02
CA VAL A 408 28.78 -8.39 2.79
C VAL A 408 28.66 -9.60 1.87
N ARG A 409 27.68 -9.62 0.97
CA ARG A 409 27.46 -10.73 0.04
C ARG A 409 28.59 -10.88 -0.97
N MET A 410 29.09 -9.76 -1.50
CA MET A 410 30.24 -9.77 -2.41
C MET A 410 31.50 -10.31 -1.73
N VAL A 411 31.79 -9.88 -0.50
CA VAL A 411 32.94 -10.39 0.26
C VAL A 411 32.80 -11.89 0.51
N SER A 412 31.62 -12.37 0.90
CA SER A 412 31.35 -13.79 1.09
C SER A 412 31.56 -14.58 -0.20
N TRP A 413 31.00 -14.08 -1.31
CA TRP A 413 31.12 -14.74 -2.62
C TRP A 413 32.56 -14.82 -3.11
N LEU A 414 33.33 -13.73 -2.98
CA LEU A 414 34.75 -13.70 -3.34
C LEU A 414 35.61 -14.66 -2.49
N ASN A 415 35.19 -14.91 -1.26
CA ASN A 415 35.86 -15.88 -0.37
C ASN A 415 35.35 -17.32 -0.54
N GLY A 416 34.49 -17.59 -1.54
CA GLY A 416 33.94 -18.92 -1.78
C GLY A 416 32.98 -19.41 -0.69
N ILE A 417 32.44 -18.51 0.14
CA ILE A 417 31.48 -18.87 1.20
C ILE A 417 30.11 -19.09 0.54
N PRO A 418 29.53 -20.31 0.64
CA PRO A 418 28.26 -20.59 0.01
C PRO A 418 27.11 -19.79 0.64
N HIS A 419 26.02 -19.63 -0.11
CA HIS A 419 24.81 -19.05 0.46
C HIS A 419 24.35 -19.81 1.72
N ALA A 420 23.98 -19.07 2.77
CA ALA A 420 23.49 -19.68 3.99
C ALA A 420 22.22 -20.48 3.72
N THR A 421 22.18 -21.73 4.14
CA THR A 421 20.96 -22.54 4.13
C THR A 421 20.02 -22.11 5.25
N THR A 422 18.72 -22.40 5.08
CA THR A 422 17.73 -22.15 6.13
C THR A 422 18.17 -22.81 7.44
N ARG A 423 18.31 -22.02 8.49
CA ARG A 423 18.68 -22.55 9.81
C ARG A 423 17.53 -23.37 10.38
N THR A 424 17.74 -24.66 10.50
CA THR A 424 16.86 -25.53 11.27
C THR A 424 17.27 -25.46 12.75
N SER A 425 16.34 -25.23 13.67
CA SER A 425 16.68 -25.29 15.09
C SER A 425 17.13 -26.70 15.47
N ARG A 426 18.00 -26.84 16.48
CA ARG A 426 18.46 -28.16 16.96
C ARG A 426 17.27 -29.06 17.33
N PHE A 427 16.22 -28.47 17.91
CA PHE A 427 15.01 -29.21 18.26
C PHE A 427 14.23 -29.67 17.00
N ALA A 428 14.06 -28.80 15.99
CA ALA A 428 13.40 -29.19 14.75
C ALA A 428 14.19 -30.23 13.93
N ALA A 429 15.53 -30.24 14.06
CA ALA A 429 16.37 -31.25 13.41
C ALA A 429 16.13 -32.66 13.97
N LEU A 430 15.66 -32.79 15.21
CA LEU A 430 15.33 -34.09 15.81
C LEU A 430 14.07 -34.74 15.19
N ALA A 431 13.20 -33.95 14.52
CA ALA A 431 12.00 -34.49 13.87
C ALA A 431 12.29 -35.13 12.50
N VAL A 432 13.51 -34.99 11.98
CA VAL A 432 13.93 -35.49 10.66
C VAL A 432 14.76 -36.76 10.76
N THR A 433 15.09 -37.19 11.98
CA THR A 433 15.71 -38.49 12.29
C THR A 433 14.65 -39.50 12.71
#